data_d7c892ece0e30bc6696859c2807fbd93
#
_entry.id   d7c892ece0e30bc6696859c2807fbd93
#
_cell.length_a   1.000
_cell.length_b   1.000
_cell.length_c   1.000
_cell.angle_alpha   90.00
_cell.angle_beta   90.00
_cell.angle_gamma   90.00
#
_symmetry.space_group_name_H-M   'P 1'
#
loop_
_entity.id
_entity.type
_entity.pdbx_description
1 polymer ?
#
loop_
_entity_poly.entity_id
_entity_poly.type
_entity_poly.pdbx_seq_one_letter_code
_entity_poly.pdbx_strand_id
1 'polypeptide(L)'
;MNQNTNNYLAEERIGKLLLKFSIPCIMSLLVSSLYNIVDQIFIGRGVGYLGNGATNVVFPITVISLAIALMLGDGAAAYLSLCQGKKDVKSGNKSMGNVVMLLVAFGVIMAVLFAVFKSQILTAFGATENNLPYANEYFDYIILGIPFFVVGNGLNSIIRADGSPKFAMITTLAGCIINVILDPVAIFALHMGMKGAAIATIAGQIVTAICGIVYILFRAKAFKLTLKNMTPDMVVIGKFVPLGISSFLTQLSIVVIMGVMNNVLVKYGAMSKYGADIPLTVPMLIFSYFLHQLFDTLPIVVCVYIAGS
;
A
#
# COMPACT_ATOMS: atom_id res chain seq x y z
N MET A 1 9.81 -31.06 9.23
CA MET A 1 8.63 -30.25 8.93
C MET A 1 7.68 -30.35 10.11
N ASN A 2 7.49 -29.26 10.85
CA ASN A 2 6.57 -29.26 11.99
C ASN A 2 5.12 -29.34 11.47
N GLN A 3 4.52 -30.51 11.51
CA GLN A 3 3.12 -30.76 11.13
C GLN A 3 2.11 -30.02 12.03
N ASN A 4 2.55 -29.52 13.19
CA ASN A 4 1.65 -28.92 14.19
C ASN A 4 1.21 -27.49 13.90
N THR A 5 1.79 -26.78 12.91
CA THR A 5 1.51 -25.36 12.72
C THR A 5 0.31 -25.08 11.80
N ASN A 6 -0.12 -26.05 10.99
CA ASN A 6 -1.22 -25.88 10.04
C ASN A 6 -2.55 -26.51 10.46
N ASN A 7 -2.54 -27.36 11.50
CA ASN A 7 -3.76 -28.02 11.97
C ASN A 7 -4.76 -27.05 12.59
N TYR A 8 -4.28 -25.93 13.18
CA TYR A 8 -5.19 -24.98 13.81
C TYR A 8 -6.16 -24.29 12.83
N LEU A 9 -5.76 -24.11 11.54
CA LEU A 9 -6.63 -23.56 10.50
C LEU A 9 -7.79 -24.51 10.12
N ALA A 10 -7.57 -25.82 10.32
CA ALA A 10 -8.57 -26.84 10.02
C ALA A 10 -9.43 -27.22 11.24
N GLU A 11 -8.94 -27.00 12.45
CA GLU A 11 -9.55 -27.51 13.70
C GLU A 11 -10.24 -26.42 14.53
N GLU A 12 -9.87 -25.14 14.35
CA GLU A 12 -10.44 -24.04 15.15
C GLU A 12 -11.81 -23.58 14.60
N ARG A 13 -12.71 -23.14 15.48
CA ARG A 13 -14.03 -22.59 15.10
C ARG A 13 -13.87 -21.41 14.15
N ILE A 14 -14.66 -21.39 13.07
CA ILE A 14 -14.59 -20.39 12.00
C ILE A 14 -14.65 -18.95 12.55
N GLY A 15 -15.55 -18.66 13.48
CA GLY A 15 -15.68 -17.30 14.06
C GLY A 15 -14.41 -16.85 14.81
N LYS A 16 -13.77 -17.77 15.57
CA LYS A 16 -12.52 -17.45 16.29
C LYS A 16 -11.35 -17.23 15.32
N LEU A 17 -11.34 -18.00 14.22
CA LEU A 17 -10.34 -17.86 13.18
C LEU A 17 -10.50 -16.50 12.46
N LEU A 18 -11.74 -16.14 12.09
CA LEU A 18 -12.04 -14.84 11.48
C LEU A 18 -11.59 -13.68 12.37
N LEU A 19 -11.93 -13.67 13.66
CA LEU A 19 -11.47 -12.64 14.59
C LEU A 19 -9.94 -12.56 14.67
N LYS A 20 -9.26 -13.71 14.71
CA LYS A 20 -7.81 -13.79 14.77
C LYS A 20 -7.10 -13.16 13.56
N PHE A 21 -7.73 -13.19 12.39
CA PHE A 21 -7.23 -12.58 11.16
C PHE A 21 -7.73 -11.15 10.98
N SER A 22 -9.00 -10.88 11.27
CA SER A 22 -9.60 -9.57 11.03
C SER A 22 -9.09 -8.48 11.98
N ILE A 23 -8.92 -8.78 13.27
CA ILE A 23 -8.43 -7.79 14.25
C ILE A 23 -7.07 -7.20 13.84
N PRO A 24 -6.03 -7.99 13.53
CA PRO A 24 -4.77 -7.42 13.05
C PRO A 24 -4.89 -6.62 11.75
N CYS A 25 -5.75 -7.04 10.82
CA CYS A 25 -5.98 -6.31 9.57
C CYS A 25 -6.64 -4.96 9.83
N ILE A 26 -7.71 -4.93 10.64
CA ILE A 26 -8.40 -3.68 11.02
C ILE A 26 -7.43 -2.74 11.74
N MET A 27 -6.65 -3.24 12.69
CA MET A 27 -5.66 -2.42 13.40
C MET A 27 -4.60 -1.85 12.44
N SER A 28 -4.12 -2.63 11.48
CA SER A 28 -3.18 -2.14 10.46
C SER A 28 -3.79 -1.00 9.64
N LEU A 29 -5.03 -1.14 9.19
CA LEU A 29 -5.73 -0.13 8.39
C LEU A 29 -5.98 1.15 9.20
N LEU A 30 -6.46 1.02 10.45
CA LEU A 30 -6.67 2.16 11.34
C LEU A 30 -5.38 2.95 11.58
N VAL A 31 -4.29 2.26 11.89
CA VAL A 31 -3.01 2.93 12.12
C VAL A 31 -2.46 3.55 10.84
N SER A 32 -2.62 2.87 9.69
CA SER A 32 -2.26 3.47 8.39
C SER A 32 -3.07 4.73 8.08
N SER A 33 -4.35 4.77 8.42
CA SER A 33 -5.17 5.97 8.25
C SER A 33 -4.74 7.10 9.18
N LEU A 34 -4.47 6.76 10.45
CA LEU A 34 -4.02 7.74 11.44
C LEU A 34 -2.65 8.35 11.07
N TYR A 35 -1.71 7.54 10.63
CA TYR A 35 -0.40 8.07 10.24
C TYR A 35 -0.51 9.00 9.03
N ASN A 36 -1.35 8.69 8.04
CA ASN A 36 -1.57 9.60 6.91
C ASN A 36 -2.13 10.96 7.35
N ILE A 37 -3.04 10.98 8.33
CA ILE A 37 -3.57 12.23 8.91
C ILE A 37 -2.46 13.00 9.61
N VAL A 38 -1.64 12.33 10.40
CA VAL A 38 -0.52 12.94 11.14
C VAL A 38 0.52 13.51 10.18
N ASP A 39 0.88 12.78 9.13
CA ASP A 39 1.78 13.23 8.07
C ASP A 39 1.26 14.52 7.40
N GLN A 40 -0.03 14.56 7.02
CA GLN A 40 -0.64 15.77 6.44
C GLN A 40 -0.66 16.95 7.42
N ILE A 41 -0.79 16.72 8.73
CA ILE A 41 -0.68 17.77 9.75
C ILE A 41 0.75 18.32 9.81
N PHE A 42 1.76 17.47 9.77
CA PHE A 42 3.15 17.90 9.81
C PHE A 42 3.53 18.68 8.53
N ILE A 43 3.14 18.21 7.36
CA ILE A 43 3.34 18.91 6.08
C ILE A 43 2.61 20.27 6.10
N GLY A 44 1.35 20.29 6.52
CA GLY A 44 0.57 21.52 6.60
C GLY A 44 1.16 22.57 7.55
N ARG A 45 1.78 22.16 8.66
CA ARG A 45 2.44 23.06 9.60
C ARG A 45 3.86 23.46 9.19
N GLY A 46 4.60 22.57 8.53
CA GLY A 46 6.00 22.81 8.18
C GLY A 46 6.20 23.45 6.82
N VAL A 47 5.35 23.12 5.85
CA VAL A 47 5.45 23.60 4.46
C VAL A 47 4.27 24.52 4.11
N GLY A 48 3.13 24.30 4.75
CA GLY A 48 1.91 25.05 4.48
C GLY A 48 0.91 24.30 3.59
N TYR A 49 -0.20 24.97 3.27
CA TYR A 49 -1.31 24.37 2.49
C TYR A 49 -0.92 23.96 1.06
N LEU A 50 0.07 24.64 0.46
CA LEU A 50 0.60 24.26 -0.86
C LEU A 50 1.32 22.91 -0.83
N GLY A 51 1.98 22.58 0.29
CA GLY A 51 2.58 21.26 0.51
C GLY A 51 1.51 20.16 0.55
N ASN A 52 0.41 20.37 1.27
CA ASN A 52 -0.70 19.42 1.29
C ASN A 52 -1.35 19.27 -0.09
N GLY A 53 -1.50 20.38 -0.84
CA GLY A 53 -1.96 20.35 -2.23
C GLY A 53 -1.04 19.51 -3.12
N ALA A 54 0.27 19.64 -2.94
CA ALA A 54 1.28 18.91 -3.68
C ALA A 54 1.23 17.39 -3.40
N THR A 55 1.12 16.99 -2.13
CA THR A 55 0.98 15.55 -1.79
C THR A 55 -0.28 14.94 -2.38
N ASN A 56 -1.39 15.68 -2.42
CA ASN A 56 -2.65 15.22 -3.03
C ASN A 56 -2.54 14.97 -4.54
N VAL A 57 -1.78 15.80 -5.25
CA VAL A 57 -1.53 15.61 -6.69
C VAL A 57 -0.64 14.40 -6.94
N VAL A 58 0.30 14.10 -6.04
CA VAL A 58 1.21 12.96 -6.15
C VAL A 58 0.56 11.65 -5.66
N PHE A 59 -0.42 11.72 -4.75
CA PHE A 59 -1.05 10.54 -4.15
C PHE A 59 -1.57 9.49 -5.16
N PRO A 60 -2.17 9.84 -6.31
CA PRO A 60 -2.63 8.85 -7.30
C PRO A 60 -1.55 7.88 -7.77
N ILE A 61 -0.28 8.29 -7.85
CA ILE A 61 0.80 7.36 -8.26
C ILE A 61 1.06 6.27 -7.20
N THR A 62 0.91 6.63 -5.92
CA THR A 62 1.03 5.63 -4.84
C THR A 62 -0.14 4.65 -4.87
N VAL A 63 -1.36 5.12 -5.20
CA VAL A 63 -2.53 4.24 -5.35
C VAL A 63 -2.40 3.33 -6.58
N ILE A 64 -1.87 3.82 -7.72
CA ILE A 64 -1.58 2.98 -8.89
C ILE A 64 -0.53 1.92 -8.53
N SER A 65 0.52 2.31 -7.80
CA SER A 65 1.54 1.37 -7.33
C SER A 65 0.96 0.33 -6.37
N LEU A 66 0.04 0.74 -5.49
CA LEU A 66 -0.69 -0.15 -4.59
C LEU A 66 -1.59 -1.12 -5.38
N ALA A 67 -2.26 -0.65 -6.43
CA ALA A 67 -3.10 -1.50 -7.29
C ALA A 67 -2.30 -2.68 -7.84
N ILE A 68 -1.10 -2.43 -8.35
CA ILE A 68 -0.20 -3.47 -8.87
C ILE A 68 0.32 -4.37 -7.74
N ALA A 69 0.72 -3.77 -6.61
CA ALA A 69 1.19 -4.53 -5.45
C ALA A 69 0.12 -5.51 -4.94
N LEU A 70 -1.14 -5.07 -4.83
CA LEU A 70 -2.26 -5.90 -4.40
C LEU A 70 -2.68 -6.91 -5.48
N MET A 71 -2.67 -6.54 -6.77
CA MET A 71 -2.92 -7.49 -7.84
C MET A 71 -1.99 -8.70 -7.76
N LEU A 72 -0.70 -8.45 -7.59
CA LEU A 72 0.30 -9.50 -7.49
C LEU A 72 0.26 -10.19 -6.12
N GLY A 73 0.18 -9.40 -5.04
CA GLY A 73 0.21 -9.89 -3.66
C GLY A 73 -1.03 -10.69 -3.27
N ASP A 74 -2.24 -10.15 -3.47
CA ASP A 74 -3.49 -10.82 -3.12
C ASP A 74 -3.76 -12.00 -4.05
N GLY A 75 -3.45 -11.85 -5.36
CA GLY A 75 -3.55 -12.95 -6.32
C GLY A 75 -2.65 -14.12 -5.93
N ALA A 76 -1.40 -13.85 -5.59
CA ALA A 76 -0.47 -14.88 -5.12
C ALA A 76 -0.91 -15.45 -3.76
N ALA A 77 -1.38 -14.63 -2.83
CA ALA A 77 -1.89 -15.06 -1.53
C ALA A 77 -3.05 -16.05 -1.67
N ALA A 78 -4.01 -15.76 -2.56
CA ALA A 78 -5.12 -16.66 -2.88
C ALA A 78 -4.62 -17.99 -3.49
N TYR A 79 -3.70 -17.92 -4.47
CA TYR A 79 -3.15 -19.12 -5.09
C TYR A 79 -2.30 -19.96 -4.13
N LEU A 80 -1.50 -19.33 -3.28
CA LEU A 80 -0.72 -20.00 -2.24
C LEU A 80 -1.63 -20.72 -1.24
N SER A 81 -2.75 -20.11 -0.84
CA SER A 81 -3.75 -20.74 0.02
C SER A 81 -4.37 -21.98 -0.64
N LEU A 82 -4.66 -21.93 -1.96
CA LEU A 82 -5.12 -23.10 -2.73
C LEU A 82 -4.06 -24.20 -2.80
N CYS A 83 -2.80 -23.86 -3.05
CA CYS A 83 -1.69 -24.80 -3.06
C CYS A 83 -1.50 -25.45 -1.68
N GLN A 84 -1.67 -24.69 -0.60
CA GLN A 84 -1.60 -25.19 0.77
C GLN A 84 -2.72 -26.20 1.05
N GLY A 85 -3.97 -25.90 0.66
CA GLY A 85 -5.10 -26.82 0.80
C GLY A 85 -4.90 -28.12 0.00
N LYS A 86 -4.32 -28.03 -1.21
CA LYS A 86 -3.99 -29.19 -2.06
C LYS A 86 -2.68 -29.90 -1.67
N LYS A 87 -1.93 -29.38 -0.70
CA LYS A 87 -0.58 -29.85 -0.31
C LYS A 87 0.44 -29.85 -1.47
N ASP A 88 0.22 -28.98 -2.49
CA ASP A 88 1.13 -28.81 -3.63
C ASP A 88 2.26 -27.83 -3.30
N VAL A 89 3.26 -28.34 -2.60
CA VAL A 89 4.42 -27.56 -2.16
C VAL A 89 5.26 -27.06 -3.34
N LYS A 90 5.31 -27.81 -4.44
CA LYS A 90 6.12 -27.47 -5.61
C LYS A 90 5.58 -26.21 -6.31
N SER A 91 4.29 -26.20 -6.63
CA SER A 91 3.63 -25.04 -7.26
C SER A 91 3.62 -23.84 -6.31
N GLY A 92 3.41 -24.05 -5.01
CA GLY A 92 3.45 -22.99 -4.00
C GLY A 92 4.82 -22.34 -3.89
N ASN A 93 5.91 -23.09 -3.78
CA ASN A 93 7.27 -22.54 -3.75
C ASN A 93 7.60 -21.76 -5.03
N LYS A 94 7.15 -22.27 -6.19
CA LYS A 94 7.36 -21.58 -7.46
C LYS A 94 6.57 -20.30 -7.57
N SER A 95 5.33 -20.27 -7.08
CA SER A 95 4.52 -19.05 -6.98
C SER A 95 5.15 -18.02 -6.06
N MET A 96 5.66 -18.44 -4.90
CA MET A 96 6.38 -17.54 -3.97
C MET A 96 7.59 -16.87 -4.65
N GLY A 97 8.41 -17.64 -5.38
CA GLY A 97 9.55 -17.09 -6.12
C GLY A 97 9.13 -16.10 -7.22
N ASN A 98 8.12 -16.48 -8.01
CA ASN A 98 7.64 -15.66 -9.12
C ASN A 98 7.02 -14.35 -8.64
N VAL A 99 6.20 -14.36 -7.58
CA VAL A 99 5.58 -13.14 -7.08
C VAL A 99 6.60 -12.17 -6.50
N VAL A 100 7.61 -12.64 -5.75
CA VAL A 100 8.68 -11.77 -5.24
C VAL A 100 9.44 -11.12 -6.38
N MET A 101 9.81 -11.89 -7.41
CA MET A 101 10.47 -11.37 -8.61
C MET A 101 9.59 -10.32 -9.32
N LEU A 102 8.30 -10.59 -9.50
CA LEU A 102 7.39 -9.66 -10.17
C LEU A 102 7.17 -8.38 -9.37
N LEU A 103 7.04 -8.46 -8.04
CA LEU A 103 6.91 -7.28 -7.19
C LEU A 103 8.12 -6.36 -7.33
N VAL A 104 9.33 -6.91 -7.33
CA VAL A 104 10.56 -6.12 -7.54
C VAL A 104 10.60 -5.55 -8.96
N ALA A 105 10.35 -6.37 -9.97
CA ALA A 105 10.39 -5.95 -11.37
C ALA A 105 9.37 -4.84 -11.66
N PHE A 106 8.11 -5.04 -11.28
CA PHE A 106 7.06 -4.04 -11.48
C PHE A 106 7.29 -2.78 -10.64
N GLY A 107 7.80 -2.91 -9.42
CA GLY A 107 8.18 -1.76 -8.60
C GLY A 107 9.21 -0.87 -9.30
N VAL A 108 10.25 -1.46 -9.88
CA VAL A 108 11.28 -0.73 -10.66
C VAL A 108 10.69 -0.17 -11.96
N ILE A 109 9.93 -0.96 -12.70
CA ILE A 109 9.29 -0.50 -13.95
C ILE A 109 8.38 0.71 -13.67
N MET A 110 7.57 0.65 -12.61
CA MET A 110 6.70 1.76 -12.24
C MET A 110 7.48 3.02 -11.86
N ALA A 111 8.57 2.87 -11.09
CA ALA A 111 9.43 4.00 -10.75
C ALA A 111 10.00 4.68 -12.00
N VAL A 112 10.48 3.89 -12.97
CA VAL A 112 11.00 4.42 -14.25
C VAL A 112 9.89 5.09 -15.07
N LEU A 113 8.73 4.45 -15.21
CA LEU A 113 7.59 5.04 -15.95
C LEU A 113 7.15 6.36 -15.32
N PHE A 114 7.02 6.43 -14.00
CA PHE A 114 6.65 7.66 -13.31
C PHE A 114 7.73 8.73 -13.47
N ALA A 115 9.02 8.39 -13.46
CA ALA A 115 10.08 9.35 -13.71
C ALA A 115 10.00 9.94 -15.11
N VAL A 116 9.75 9.11 -16.13
CA VAL A 116 9.65 9.55 -17.54
C VAL A 116 8.42 10.42 -17.77
N PHE A 117 7.26 10.03 -17.21
CA PHE A 117 5.98 10.72 -17.42
C PHE A 117 5.62 11.71 -16.30
N LYS A 118 6.57 12.14 -15.48
CA LYS A 118 6.37 13.00 -14.31
C LYS A 118 5.48 14.22 -14.62
N SER A 119 5.84 15.02 -15.62
CA SER A 119 5.14 16.25 -15.95
C SER A 119 3.69 15.99 -16.39
N GLN A 120 3.48 14.99 -17.23
CA GLN A 120 2.16 14.60 -17.73
C GLN A 120 1.27 14.12 -16.58
N ILE A 121 1.83 13.34 -15.67
CA ILE A 121 1.12 12.80 -14.50
C ILE A 121 0.69 13.95 -13.58
N LEU A 122 1.61 14.82 -13.19
CA LEU A 122 1.29 15.93 -12.30
C LEU A 122 0.21 16.85 -12.87
N THR A 123 0.30 17.17 -14.17
CA THR A 123 -0.72 17.97 -14.85
C THR A 123 -2.07 17.26 -14.91
N ALA A 124 -2.07 15.96 -15.24
CA ALA A 124 -3.31 15.18 -15.34
C ALA A 124 -4.06 15.09 -13.99
N PHE A 125 -3.33 15.07 -12.88
CA PHE A 125 -3.89 15.01 -11.52
C PHE A 125 -4.11 16.38 -10.86
N GLY A 126 -4.05 17.47 -11.63
CA GLY A 126 -4.49 18.80 -11.19
C GLY A 126 -3.41 19.62 -10.50
N ALA A 127 -2.13 19.45 -10.87
CA ALA A 127 -1.09 20.36 -10.42
C ALA A 127 -1.36 21.79 -10.94
N THR A 128 -1.30 22.75 -10.04
CA THR A 128 -1.41 24.18 -10.34
C THR A 128 -0.03 24.82 -10.36
N GLU A 129 0.11 26.00 -10.99
CA GLU A 129 1.40 26.72 -11.02
C GLU A 129 1.97 26.96 -9.60
N ASN A 130 1.09 27.16 -8.61
CA ASN A 130 1.49 27.46 -7.24
C ASN A 130 2.01 26.22 -6.48
N ASN A 131 1.42 25.04 -6.69
CA ASN A 131 1.80 23.82 -5.98
C ASN A 131 2.81 22.96 -6.75
N LEU A 132 2.99 23.21 -8.05
CA LEU A 132 3.88 22.43 -8.93
C LEU A 132 5.32 22.33 -8.43
N PRO A 133 5.97 23.39 -7.90
CA PRO A 133 7.32 23.28 -7.35
C PRO A 133 7.41 22.28 -6.21
N TYR A 134 6.46 22.33 -5.27
CA TYR A 134 6.37 21.42 -4.12
C TYR A 134 6.05 19.99 -4.55
N ALA A 135 5.14 19.83 -5.53
CA ALA A 135 4.79 18.54 -6.09
C ALA A 135 5.98 17.89 -6.81
N ASN A 136 6.75 18.67 -7.58
CA ASN A 136 7.95 18.20 -8.24
C ASN A 136 9.00 17.71 -7.24
N GLU A 137 9.23 18.50 -6.19
CA GLU A 137 10.19 18.15 -5.15
C GLU A 137 9.81 16.86 -4.41
N TYR A 138 8.55 16.74 -4.01
CA TYR A 138 8.04 15.55 -3.34
C TYR A 138 8.09 14.31 -4.24
N PHE A 139 7.69 14.48 -5.52
CA PHE A 139 7.63 13.41 -6.51
C PHE A 139 9.01 12.79 -6.78
N ASP A 140 10.06 13.62 -6.92
CA ASP A 140 11.42 13.16 -7.23
C ASP A 140 11.97 12.19 -6.17
N TYR A 141 11.61 12.41 -4.92
CA TYR A 141 12.00 11.52 -3.85
C TYR A 141 11.06 10.32 -3.76
N ILE A 142 9.74 10.51 -3.77
CA ILE A 142 8.76 9.43 -3.60
C ILE A 142 8.92 8.31 -4.63
N ILE A 143 9.33 8.63 -5.87
CA ILE A 143 9.60 7.64 -6.92
C ILE A 143 10.63 6.60 -6.45
N LEU A 144 11.66 7.01 -5.72
CA LEU A 144 12.69 6.11 -5.21
C LEU A 144 12.14 5.12 -4.19
N GLY A 145 11.04 5.48 -3.52
CA GLY A 145 10.33 4.63 -2.57
C GLY A 145 9.39 3.61 -3.22
N ILE A 146 8.94 3.86 -4.47
CA ILE A 146 7.94 3.00 -5.14
C ILE A 146 8.31 1.51 -5.17
N PRO A 147 9.54 1.09 -5.50
CA PRO A 147 9.90 -0.32 -5.48
C PRO A 147 9.72 -0.96 -4.10
N PHE A 148 10.12 -0.26 -3.04
CA PHE A 148 9.98 -0.73 -1.67
C PHE A 148 8.50 -0.75 -1.24
N PHE A 149 7.72 0.24 -1.66
CA PHE A 149 6.29 0.30 -1.41
C PHE A 149 5.54 -0.88 -2.04
N VAL A 150 5.82 -1.20 -3.30
CA VAL A 150 5.22 -2.32 -4.03
C VAL A 150 5.59 -3.65 -3.38
N VAL A 151 6.87 -3.85 -3.08
CA VAL A 151 7.36 -5.07 -2.41
C VAL A 151 6.74 -5.20 -1.02
N GLY A 152 6.77 -4.16 -0.19
CA GLY A 152 6.25 -4.17 1.17
C GLY A 152 4.76 -4.54 1.23
N ASN A 153 3.92 -3.89 0.41
CA ASN A 153 2.48 -4.15 0.38
C ASN A 153 2.15 -5.53 -0.21
N GLY A 154 2.80 -5.93 -1.32
CA GLY A 154 2.58 -7.25 -1.92
C GLY A 154 2.98 -8.39 -0.98
N LEU A 155 4.13 -8.28 -0.30
CA LEU A 155 4.55 -9.28 0.69
C LEU A 155 3.65 -9.31 1.92
N ASN A 156 3.05 -8.19 2.32
CA ASN A 156 2.13 -8.13 3.44
C ASN A 156 0.90 -9.04 3.23
N SER A 157 0.34 -9.08 2.01
CA SER A 157 -0.74 -9.98 1.64
C SER A 157 -0.33 -11.45 1.74
N ILE A 158 0.88 -11.77 1.30
CA ILE A 158 1.44 -13.13 1.37
C ILE A 158 1.68 -13.56 2.82
N ILE A 159 2.20 -12.68 3.68
CA ILE A 159 2.42 -12.97 5.10
C ILE A 159 1.11 -13.29 5.81
N ARG A 160 0.03 -12.59 5.44
CA ARG A 160 -1.31 -12.89 5.96
C ARG A 160 -1.79 -14.28 5.53
N ALA A 161 -1.63 -14.63 4.25
CA ALA A 161 -1.99 -15.92 3.71
C ALA A 161 -1.14 -17.09 4.29
N ASP A 162 0.12 -16.83 4.65
CA ASP A 162 1.00 -17.78 5.36
C ASP A 162 0.59 -18.03 6.84
N GLY A 163 -0.56 -17.47 7.27
CA GLY A 163 -1.09 -17.65 8.62
C GLY A 163 -0.44 -16.80 9.69
N SER A 164 0.18 -15.68 9.31
CA SER A 164 0.87 -14.77 10.24
C SER A 164 0.33 -13.33 10.18
N PRO A 165 -0.99 -13.08 10.32
CA PRO A 165 -1.57 -11.74 10.21
C PRO A 165 -1.04 -10.77 11.28
N LYS A 166 -0.68 -11.26 12.46
CA LYS A 166 -0.03 -10.44 13.50
C LYS A 166 1.32 -9.89 13.06
N PHE A 167 2.10 -10.71 12.34
CA PHE A 167 3.39 -10.24 11.82
C PHE A 167 3.19 -9.21 10.70
N ALA A 168 2.22 -9.44 9.80
CA ALA A 168 1.85 -8.45 8.79
C ALA A 168 1.44 -7.11 9.41
N MET A 169 0.67 -7.13 10.49
CA MET A 169 0.35 -5.92 11.26
C MET A 169 1.61 -5.24 11.82
N ILE A 170 2.51 -6.00 12.44
CA ILE A 170 3.75 -5.45 13.02
C ILE A 170 4.62 -4.80 11.94
N THR A 171 4.73 -5.37 10.73
CA THR A 171 5.50 -4.77 9.63
C THR A 171 4.92 -3.43 9.19
N THR A 172 3.60 -3.34 9.07
CA THR A 172 2.91 -2.08 8.75
C THR A 172 3.10 -1.05 9.86
N LEU A 173 2.90 -1.44 11.12
CA LEU A 173 3.09 -0.57 12.28
C LEU A 173 4.52 -0.04 12.36
N ALA A 174 5.53 -0.88 12.15
CA ALA A 174 6.93 -0.47 12.16
C ALA A 174 7.21 0.62 11.12
N GLY A 175 6.70 0.46 9.89
CA GLY A 175 6.81 1.48 8.85
C GLY A 175 6.12 2.80 9.22
N CYS A 176 4.88 2.73 9.75
CA CYS A 176 4.13 3.91 10.18
C CYS A 176 4.84 4.64 11.35
N ILE A 177 5.35 3.92 12.34
CA ILE A 177 6.05 4.51 13.48
C ILE A 177 7.33 5.22 13.04
N ILE A 178 8.12 4.60 12.16
CA ILE A 178 9.34 5.21 11.62
C ILE A 178 9.00 6.50 10.86
N ASN A 179 7.97 6.48 10.02
CA ASN A 179 7.53 7.68 9.30
C ASN A 179 7.12 8.79 10.29
N VAL A 180 6.21 8.52 11.24
CA VAL A 180 5.71 9.52 12.21
C VAL A 180 6.84 10.12 13.09
N ILE A 181 7.89 9.35 13.37
CA ILE A 181 9.07 9.85 14.11
C ILE A 181 9.97 10.70 13.21
N LEU A 182 10.17 10.27 11.96
CA LEU A 182 11.08 10.96 11.05
C LEU A 182 10.48 12.22 10.45
N ASP A 183 9.17 12.30 10.25
CA ASP A 183 8.50 13.47 9.69
C ASP A 183 8.83 14.77 10.46
N PRO A 184 8.57 14.86 11.78
CA PRO A 184 8.89 16.09 12.51
C PRO A 184 10.39 16.37 12.57
N VAL A 185 11.24 15.36 12.58
CA VAL A 185 12.70 15.56 12.56
C VAL A 185 13.14 16.13 11.22
N ALA A 186 12.68 15.54 10.12
CA ALA A 186 13.07 15.98 8.78
C ALA A 186 12.46 17.33 8.41
N ILE A 187 11.19 17.57 8.74
CA ILE A 187 10.48 18.80 8.36
C ILE A 187 10.89 19.97 9.25
N PHE A 188 10.88 19.80 10.59
CA PHE A 188 11.07 20.92 11.53
C PHE A 188 12.50 21.04 12.02
N ALA A 189 13.19 19.95 12.40
CA ALA A 189 14.54 20.02 12.94
C ALA A 189 15.59 20.21 11.84
N LEU A 190 15.45 19.53 10.70
CA LEU A 190 16.38 19.63 9.57
C LEU A 190 15.94 20.66 8.53
N HIS A 191 14.76 21.26 8.67
CA HIS A 191 14.19 22.26 7.74
C HIS A 191 14.17 21.81 6.29
N MET A 192 13.94 20.50 6.03
CA MET A 192 14.00 19.94 4.69
C MET A 192 12.69 20.12 3.89
N GLY A 193 11.62 20.63 4.50
CA GLY A 193 10.34 20.87 3.83
C GLY A 193 9.77 19.61 3.18
N MET A 194 9.37 19.71 1.90
CA MET A 194 8.76 18.60 1.15
C MET A 194 9.71 17.40 0.96
N LYS A 195 11.01 17.66 0.80
CA LYS A 195 12.02 16.58 0.75
C LYS A 195 12.03 15.76 2.02
N GLY A 196 11.92 16.43 3.16
CA GLY A 196 11.90 15.78 4.48
C GLY A 196 10.73 14.81 4.62
N ALA A 197 9.52 15.25 4.28
CA ALA A 197 8.33 14.41 4.28
C ALA A 197 8.47 13.20 3.35
N ALA A 198 8.99 13.40 2.13
CA ALA A 198 9.21 12.31 1.19
C ALA A 198 10.22 11.28 1.72
N ILE A 199 11.35 11.74 2.28
CA ILE A 199 12.38 10.85 2.84
C ILE A 199 11.86 10.06 4.03
N ALA A 200 11.08 10.66 4.92
CA ALA A 200 10.46 9.97 6.06
C ALA A 200 9.48 8.88 5.58
N THR A 201 8.67 9.19 4.56
CA THR A 201 7.76 8.23 3.93
C THR A 201 8.53 7.05 3.32
N ILE A 202 9.59 7.32 2.56
CA ILE A 202 10.43 6.28 1.96
C ILE A 202 11.08 5.40 3.02
N ALA A 203 11.59 6.00 4.10
CA ALA A 203 12.19 5.24 5.20
C ALA A 203 11.19 4.25 5.82
N GLY A 204 9.95 4.66 6.05
CA GLY A 204 8.87 3.77 6.48
C GLY A 204 8.59 2.64 5.50
N GLN A 205 8.57 2.93 4.19
CA GLN A 205 8.37 1.93 3.12
C GLN A 205 9.53 0.93 3.06
N ILE A 206 10.77 1.39 3.18
CA ILE A 206 11.97 0.54 3.22
C ILE A 206 11.90 -0.42 4.41
N VAL A 207 11.56 0.08 5.60
CA VAL A 207 11.42 -0.76 6.80
C VAL A 207 10.35 -1.82 6.61
N THR A 208 9.19 -1.46 6.07
CA THR A 208 8.11 -2.40 5.77
C THR A 208 8.56 -3.49 4.77
N ALA A 209 9.25 -3.10 3.70
CA ALA A 209 9.78 -4.03 2.69
C ALA A 209 10.84 -4.97 3.28
N ILE A 210 11.79 -4.45 4.05
CA ILE A 210 12.82 -5.25 4.71
C ILE A 210 12.19 -6.26 5.67
N CYS A 211 11.26 -5.83 6.52
CA CYS A 211 10.54 -6.72 7.42
C CYS A 211 9.79 -7.83 6.66
N GLY A 212 9.15 -7.48 5.53
CA GLY A 212 8.49 -8.45 4.66
C GLY A 212 9.47 -9.48 4.07
N ILE A 213 10.59 -9.01 3.52
CA ILE A 213 11.64 -9.88 2.95
C ILE A 213 12.24 -10.79 4.02
N VAL A 214 12.57 -10.26 5.20
CA VAL A 214 13.09 -11.04 6.33
C VAL A 214 12.10 -12.12 6.76
N TYR A 215 10.80 -11.81 6.77
CA TYR A 215 9.79 -12.83 7.05
C TYR A 215 9.82 -13.96 6.03
N ILE A 216 9.77 -13.63 4.74
CA ILE A 216 9.74 -14.63 3.66
C ILE A 216 10.99 -15.50 3.64
N LEU A 217 12.17 -14.94 3.94
CA LEU A 217 13.43 -15.68 3.96
C LEU A 217 13.56 -16.59 5.18
N PHE A 218 13.17 -16.12 6.37
CA PHE A 218 13.51 -16.79 7.62
C PHE A 218 12.32 -17.36 8.40
N ARG A 219 11.10 -16.87 8.15
CA ARG A 219 9.91 -17.22 8.95
C ARG A 219 8.75 -17.81 8.17
N ALA A 220 8.79 -17.82 6.84
CA ALA A 220 7.72 -18.39 6.01
C ALA A 220 7.49 -19.85 6.37
N LYS A 221 6.23 -20.21 6.63
CA LYS A 221 5.81 -21.50 7.19
C LYS A 221 5.41 -22.51 6.13
N ALA A 222 4.60 -22.05 5.17
CA ALA A 222 4.00 -22.93 4.17
C ALA A 222 4.94 -23.17 2.98
N PHE A 223 5.61 -22.14 2.50
CA PHE A 223 6.42 -22.18 1.29
C PHE A 223 7.76 -21.49 1.48
N LYS A 224 8.80 -22.00 0.80
CA LYS A 224 10.16 -21.49 0.91
C LYS A 224 10.56 -20.73 -0.34
N LEU A 225 11.13 -19.53 -0.14
CA LEU A 225 11.78 -18.78 -1.20
C LEU A 225 13.16 -19.38 -1.47
N THR A 226 13.41 -19.77 -2.73
CA THR A 226 14.73 -20.21 -3.21
C THR A 226 15.02 -19.53 -4.54
N LEU A 227 16.27 -19.18 -4.79
CA LEU A 227 16.70 -18.54 -6.05
C LEU A 227 16.28 -19.35 -7.29
N LYS A 228 16.28 -20.68 -7.18
CA LYS A 228 15.81 -21.57 -8.27
C LYS A 228 14.33 -21.37 -8.61
N ASN A 229 13.51 -20.96 -7.64
CA ASN A 229 12.07 -20.75 -7.82
C ASN A 229 11.73 -19.34 -8.34
N MET A 230 12.71 -18.44 -8.44
CA MET A 230 12.54 -17.10 -8.98
C MET A 230 12.62 -17.05 -10.52
N THR A 231 12.89 -18.18 -11.18
CA THR A 231 12.79 -18.23 -12.65
C THR A 231 11.33 -18.03 -13.07
N PRO A 232 11.05 -17.09 -14.01
CA PRO A 232 9.70 -16.78 -14.44
C PRO A 232 9.02 -18.03 -15.04
N ASP A 233 7.82 -18.32 -14.56
CA ASP A 233 6.96 -19.39 -15.06
C ASP A 233 5.59 -18.82 -15.41
N MET A 234 5.37 -18.62 -16.71
CA MET A 234 4.13 -18.03 -17.22
C MET A 234 2.89 -18.83 -16.86
N VAL A 235 3.02 -20.16 -16.68
CA VAL A 235 1.89 -21.02 -16.27
C VAL A 235 1.47 -20.70 -14.84
N VAL A 236 2.43 -20.55 -13.93
CA VAL A 236 2.17 -20.20 -12.53
C VAL A 236 1.68 -18.76 -12.42
N ILE A 237 2.30 -17.81 -13.14
CA ILE A 237 1.91 -16.41 -13.19
C ILE A 237 0.46 -16.30 -13.70
N GLY A 238 0.12 -16.98 -14.78
CA GLY A 238 -1.24 -17.01 -15.33
C GLY A 238 -2.30 -17.60 -14.40
N LYS A 239 -1.92 -18.33 -13.34
CA LYS A 239 -2.85 -18.84 -12.35
C LYS A 239 -3.12 -17.85 -11.20
N PHE A 240 -2.15 -17.05 -10.77
CA PHE A 240 -2.35 -16.15 -9.65
C PHE A 240 -2.73 -14.72 -10.06
N VAL A 241 -2.23 -14.19 -11.17
CA VAL A 241 -2.56 -12.82 -11.62
C VAL A 241 -4.06 -12.60 -11.79
N PRO A 242 -4.82 -13.50 -12.44
CA PRO A 242 -6.28 -13.32 -12.56
C PRO A 242 -7.02 -13.25 -11.22
N LEU A 243 -6.52 -13.93 -10.18
CA LEU A 243 -7.12 -13.89 -8.85
C LEU A 243 -6.97 -12.51 -8.17
N GLY A 244 -5.97 -11.73 -8.57
CA GLY A 244 -5.76 -10.39 -8.03
C GLY A 244 -6.39 -9.25 -8.84
N ILE A 245 -7.04 -9.54 -9.97
CA ILE A 245 -7.65 -8.49 -10.83
C ILE A 245 -8.72 -7.69 -10.07
N SER A 246 -9.48 -8.32 -9.19
CA SER A 246 -10.50 -7.63 -8.38
C SER A 246 -9.88 -6.55 -7.49
N SER A 247 -8.78 -6.85 -6.80
CA SER A 247 -8.04 -5.88 -5.99
C SER A 247 -7.48 -4.74 -6.85
N PHE A 248 -6.95 -5.05 -8.03
CA PHE A 248 -6.48 -4.05 -8.99
C PHE A 248 -7.58 -3.10 -9.42
N LEU A 249 -8.74 -3.62 -9.85
CA LEU A 249 -9.86 -2.81 -10.31
C LEU A 249 -10.43 -1.92 -9.21
N THR A 250 -10.48 -2.41 -7.97
CA THR A 250 -10.89 -1.62 -6.81
C THR A 250 -9.98 -0.40 -6.63
N GLN A 251 -8.68 -0.59 -6.62
CA GLN A 251 -7.72 0.51 -6.46
C GLN A 251 -7.73 1.47 -7.68
N LEU A 252 -7.88 0.94 -8.88
CA LEU A 252 -7.96 1.76 -10.09
C LEU A 252 -9.20 2.66 -10.07
N SER A 253 -10.33 2.18 -9.56
CA SER A 253 -11.54 2.98 -9.39
C SER A 253 -11.31 4.20 -8.50
N ILE A 254 -10.50 4.05 -7.43
CA ILE A 254 -10.13 5.16 -6.56
C ILE A 254 -9.30 6.20 -7.32
N VAL A 255 -8.31 5.76 -8.12
CA VAL A 255 -7.49 6.68 -8.94
C VAL A 255 -8.34 7.51 -9.88
N VAL A 256 -9.32 6.88 -10.53
CA VAL A 256 -10.25 7.59 -11.44
C VAL A 256 -11.08 8.61 -10.65
N ILE A 257 -11.66 8.22 -9.52
CA ILE A 257 -12.46 9.11 -8.67
C ILE A 257 -11.60 10.30 -8.20
N MET A 258 -10.38 10.04 -7.73
CA MET A 258 -9.47 11.10 -7.27
C MET A 258 -9.07 12.05 -8.40
N GLY A 259 -8.75 11.51 -9.59
CA GLY A 259 -8.40 12.31 -10.75
C GLY A 259 -9.55 13.23 -11.17
N VAL A 260 -10.76 12.70 -11.27
CA VAL A 260 -11.97 13.51 -11.58
C VAL A 260 -12.21 14.54 -10.49
N MET A 261 -12.16 14.15 -9.21
CA MET A 261 -12.44 15.04 -8.09
C MET A 261 -11.43 16.17 -8.01
N ASN A 262 -10.12 15.90 -8.14
CA ASN A 262 -9.09 16.94 -8.14
C ASN A 262 -9.30 17.95 -9.27
N ASN A 263 -9.56 17.48 -10.49
CA ASN A 263 -9.80 18.37 -11.63
C ASN A 263 -11.08 19.23 -11.47
N VAL A 264 -12.15 18.65 -10.93
CA VAL A 264 -13.39 19.38 -10.60
C VAL A 264 -13.11 20.44 -9.53
N LEU A 265 -12.39 20.10 -8.48
CA LEU A 265 -12.05 21.01 -7.39
C LEU A 265 -11.15 22.17 -7.88
N VAL A 266 -10.15 21.92 -8.73
CA VAL A 266 -9.34 22.97 -9.36
C VAL A 266 -10.23 23.91 -10.18
N LYS A 267 -11.13 23.37 -11.02
CA LYS A 267 -12.03 24.16 -11.87
C LYS A 267 -12.99 25.04 -11.08
N TYR A 268 -13.65 24.49 -10.07
CA TYR A 268 -14.65 25.23 -9.27
C TYR A 268 -14.01 26.02 -8.12
N GLY A 269 -12.88 25.59 -7.59
CA GLY A 269 -12.12 26.33 -6.59
C GLY A 269 -11.56 27.65 -7.14
N ALA A 270 -11.14 27.69 -8.41
CA ALA A 270 -10.71 28.89 -9.09
C ALA A 270 -11.84 29.94 -9.20
N MET A 271 -13.11 29.53 -9.16
CA MET A 271 -14.28 30.40 -9.14
C MET A 271 -14.66 30.88 -7.73
N SER A 272 -14.06 30.34 -6.69
CA SER A 272 -14.30 30.71 -5.31
C SER A 272 -13.59 32.01 -4.95
N LYS A 273 -14.19 32.84 -4.07
CA LYS A 273 -13.62 34.09 -3.54
C LYS A 273 -12.24 33.91 -2.90
N TYR A 274 -11.85 32.70 -2.64
CA TYR A 274 -10.63 32.31 -1.93
C TYR A 274 -9.59 31.64 -2.83
N GLY A 275 -9.84 31.40 -4.13
CA GLY A 275 -8.92 30.77 -5.07
C GLY A 275 -8.88 29.22 -5.04
N ALA A 276 -8.28 28.63 -6.05
CA ALA A 276 -8.22 27.17 -6.25
C ALA A 276 -7.39 26.40 -5.20
N ASP A 277 -6.57 27.14 -4.45
CA ASP A 277 -5.58 26.54 -3.53
C ASP A 277 -6.12 26.33 -2.10
N ILE A 278 -7.43 26.53 -1.88
CA ILE A 278 -7.99 26.39 -0.54
C ILE A 278 -8.24 24.93 -0.16
N PRO A 279 -7.97 24.64 1.12
CA PRO A 279 -7.94 23.29 1.68
C PRO A 279 -9.32 22.66 1.92
N LEU A 280 -10.35 22.97 1.12
CA LEU A 280 -11.57 22.14 1.06
C LEU A 280 -11.26 20.73 0.53
N THR A 281 -10.15 20.60 -0.21
CA THR A 281 -9.64 19.31 -0.68
C THR A 281 -9.14 18.42 0.46
N VAL A 282 -8.52 18.98 1.49
CA VAL A 282 -7.93 18.20 2.59
C VAL A 282 -9.01 17.50 3.43
N PRO A 283 -10.06 18.19 3.94
CA PRO A 283 -11.13 17.51 4.65
C PRO A 283 -11.93 16.54 3.77
N MET A 284 -12.18 16.88 2.50
CA MET A 284 -12.89 15.97 1.59
C MET A 284 -12.05 14.75 1.21
N LEU A 285 -10.74 14.90 1.01
CA LEU A 285 -9.85 13.77 0.75
C LEU A 285 -9.66 12.91 1.99
N ILE A 286 -9.50 13.51 3.17
CA ILE A 286 -9.49 12.78 4.44
C ILE A 286 -10.82 12.05 4.63
N PHE A 287 -11.94 12.69 4.37
CA PHE A 287 -13.26 12.10 4.49
C PHE A 287 -13.47 11.00 3.44
N SER A 288 -13.11 11.23 2.18
CA SER A 288 -13.18 10.23 1.11
C SER A 288 -12.27 9.04 1.39
N TYR A 289 -11.04 9.27 1.85
CA TYR A 289 -10.10 8.23 2.24
C TYR A 289 -10.60 7.46 3.47
N PHE A 290 -11.12 8.16 4.48
CA PHE A 290 -11.72 7.53 5.66
C PHE A 290 -12.98 6.72 5.31
N LEU A 291 -13.84 7.24 4.44
CA LEU A 291 -15.02 6.51 3.92
C LEU A 291 -14.58 5.27 3.15
N HIS A 292 -13.55 5.37 2.31
CA HIS A 292 -13.01 4.24 1.57
C HIS A 292 -12.44 3.18 2.49
N GLN A 293 -11.60 3.57 3.45
CA GLN A 293 -11.09 2.65 4.48
C GLN A 293 -12.23 1.99 5.29
N LEU A 294 -13.30 2.73 5.55
CA LEU A 294 -14.50 2.21 6.21
C LEU A 294 -15.22 1.20 5.31
N PHE A 295 -15.36 1.49 4.01
CA PHE A 295 -15.99 0.58 3.05
C PHE A 295 -15.14 -0.66 2.78
N ASP A 296 -13.83 -0.57 2.80
CA ASP A 296 -12.94 -1.75 2.70
C ASP A 296 -12.96 -2.62 3.97
N THR A 297 -13.16 -1.99 5.13
CA THR A 297 -13.28 -2.73 6.40
C THR A 297 -14.69 -3.25 6.67
N LEU A 298 -15.73 -2.59 6.14
CA LEU A 298 -17.13 -2.96 6.38
C LEU A 298 -17.45 -4.41 5.96
N PRO A 299 -17.04 -4.90 4.77
CA PRO A 299 -17.24 -6.30 4.39
C PRO A 299 -16.57 -7.29 5.34
N ILE A 300 -15.36 -6.95 5.83
CA ILE A 300 -14.63 -7.78 6.80
C ILE A 300 -15.39 -7.82 8.12
N VAL A 301 -15.86 -6.66 8.60
CA VAL A 301 -16.66 -6.56 9.84
C VAL A 301 -17.98 -7.32 9.69
N VAL A 302 -18.65 -7.18 8.55
CA VAL A 302 -19.93 -7.87 8.26
C VAL A 302 -19.69 -9.40 8.19
N CYS A 303 -18.64 -9.85 7.51
CA CYS A 303 -18.28 -11.27 7.47
C CYS A 303 -17.98 -11.82 8.86
N VAL A 304 -17.25 -11.05 9.71
CA VAL A 304 -16.98 -11.43 11.11
C VAL A 304 -18.26 -11.50 11.93
N TYR A 305 -19.17 -10.54 11.74
CA TYR A 305 -20.45 -10.52 12.44
C TYR A 305 -21.35 -11.71 12.05
N ILE A 306 -21.48 -11.98 10.75
CA ILE A 306 -22.29 -13.10 10.24
C ILE A 306 -21.71 -14.46 10.66
N ALA A 307 -20.38 -14.59 10.71
CA ALA A 307 -19.73 -15.84 11.11
C ALA A 307 -19.69 -16.05 12.64
N GLY A 308 -19.93 -14.99 13.42
CA GLY A 308 -20.00 -15.04 14.90
C GLY A 308 -21.43 -15.25 15.45
N SER A 309 -22.46 -15.06 14.61
CA SER A 309 -23.86 -15.36 14.89
C SER A 309 -24.25 -16.78 14.46
#